data_fd141493c8397aae9f05bf195439a5a8
#
_entry.id   fd141493c8397aae9f05bf195439a5a8
#
_cell.length_a   1.000
_cell.length_b   1.000
_cell.length_c   1.000
_cell.angle_alpha   90.00
_cell.angle_beta   90.00
_cell.angle_gamma   90.00
#
_symmetry.space_group_name_H-M   'P 1'
#
loop_
_entity.id
_entity.type
_entity.pdbx_description
1 polymer ?
#
loop_
_entity_poly.entity_id
_entity_poly.type
_entity_poly.pdbx_seq_one_letter_code
_entity_poly.pdbx_strand_id
1 'polypeptide(L)'
;MTTAETSYSEADITVLEGLEAVRKRPGMYIGSTGPTGLHHLVWEVVDNSVDEAMAGYCTTIEVILCEDGSCQVSDDGRGIPVGVHHQYEELTAAEVVLTVLHAGGKFGGEGYKVSGGLHGVGISVVNALSSRVEVEIDRDGSRYYMDFVDGGRLNTRLATSGASPDGRTGTTVRFWPDGSIFDETRFRFQTLSERFQMMAFLNRGLQIRLRDERSDGNHDEVEYQYEGGIRDFVAHVNSSKESLFAQVGYIEGIEEGQEVEVAFQWNTGFNADGLHSFANGINTLEGGMHEEGFRSALTAVVNRYAKKRNLIKDNDENLQGEDIREGLTAIISVRLSEPQFEGQTKSKLGNVEMRSLVQRTTNERLADWLEEHPQEAKAIVQKAVNAQRARVAAQDARRSARRKSALDG
;
A
#
# COMPACT_ATOMS: atom_id res chain seq x y z
N MET A 1 55.06 12.17 -8.79
CA MET A 1 53.69 11.68 -8.95
C MET A 1 52.87 12.86 -9.42
N THR A 2 52.63 12.96 -10.71
CA THR A 2 51.82 14.01 -11.35
C THR A 2 50.35 13.69 -11.06
N THR A 3 49.69 14.51 -10.26
CA THR A 3 48.21 14.49 -10.08
C THR A 3 47.63 14.90 -11.43
N ALA A 4 46.99 13.97 -12.12
CA ALA A 4 46.13 14.31 -13.25
C ALA A 4 44.98 15.15 -12.70
N GLU A 5 44.96 16.43 -13.02
CA GLU A 5 43.78 17.29 -12.84
C GLU A 5 42.68 16.73 -13.76
N THR A 6 41.72 16.04 -13.18
CA THR A 6 40.50 15.73 -13.89
C THR A 6 39.73 17.03 -14.06
N SER A 7 39.83 17.62 -15.25
CA SER A 7 39.07 18.82 -15.60
C SER A 7 37.62 18.43 -15.75
N TYR A 8 36.74 18.83 -14.79
CA TYR A 8 35.30 18.75 -14.94
C TYR A 8 34.85 19.87 -15.89
N SER A 9 34.26 19.48 -17.00
CA SER A 9 33.80 20.40 -18.06
C SER A 9 32.36 20.13 -18.46
N GLU A 10 31.78 21.00 -19.26
CA GLU A 10 30.43 20.84 -19.82
C GLU A 10 30.26 19.54 -20.64
N ALA A 11 31.34 18.98 -21.18
CA ALA A 11 31.37 17.70 -21.87
C ALA A 11 31.09 16.48 -20.92
N ASP A 12 31.32 16.66 -19.63
CA ASP A 12 31.11 15.64 -18.61
C ASP A 12 29.62 15.58 -18.13
N ILE A 13 28.78 16.56 -18.57
CA ILE A 13 27.37 16.61 -18.26
C ILE A 13 26.62 15.74 -19.28
N THR A 14 26.18 14.55 -18.83
CA THR A 14 25.42 13.62 -19.66
C THR A 14 23.95 13.74 -19.34
N VAL A 15 23.11 13.96 -20.35
CA VAL A 15 21.62 13.89 -20.22
C VAL A 15 21.19 12.47 -20.57
N LEU A 16 20.39 11.87 -19.70
CA LEU A 16 19.76 10.57 -19.94
C LEU A 16 18.28 10.80 -20.21
N GLU A 17 17.76 10.23 -21.28
CA GLU A 17 16.38 10.37 -21.69
C GLU A 17 15.66 9.02 -21.72
N GLY A 18 14.35 9.04 -21.49
CA GLY A 18 13.48 7.88 -21.63
C GLY A 18 13.90 6.68 -20.77
N LEU A 19 13.71 5.47 -21.30
CA LEU A 19 13.96 4.22 -20.60
C LEU A 19 15.45 3.95 -20.32
N GLU A 20 16.38 4.58 -21.06
CA GLU A 20 17.80 4.47 -20.80
C GLU A 20 18.18 5.04 -19.41
N ALA A 21 17.54 6.13 -18.99
CA ALA A 21 17.71 6.71 -17.66
C ALA A 21 17.40 5.70 -16.55
N VAL A 22 16.32 4.92 -16.71
CA VAL A 22 15.92 3.87 -15.78
C VAL A 22 16.97 2.77 -15.71
N ARG A 23 17.42 2.26 -16.85
CA ARG A 23 18.44 1.20 -16.92
C ARG A 23 19.76 1.61 -16.28
N LYS A 24 20.16 2.87 -16.45
CA LYS A 24 21.43 3.38 -15.92
C LYS A 24 21.38 3.68 -14.42
N ARG A 25 20.21 3.98 -13.88
CA ARG A 25 19.98 4.32 -12.46
C ARG A 25 18.73 3.62 -11.89
N PRO A 26 18.65 2.27 -11.94
CA PRO A 26 17.45 1.53 -11.53
C PRO A 26 17.06 1.81 -10.07
N GLY A 27 18.05 1.98 -9.18
CA GLY A 27 17.80 2.28 -7.76
C GLY A 27 17.01 3.56 -7.51
N MET A 28 16.97 4.52 -8.43
CA MET A 28 16.13 5.71 -8.32
C MET A 28 14.63 5.39 -8.47
N TYR A 29 14.27 4.30 -9.16
CA TYR A 29 12.91 3.93 -9.49
C TYR A 29 12.39 2.76 -8.65
N ILE A 30 13.24 1.77 -8.37
CA ILE A 30 12.87 0.53 -7.64
C ILE A 30 13.62 0.36 -6.32
N GLY A 31 14.40 1.36 -5.89
CA GLY A 31 15.11 1.39 -4.62
C GLY A 31 16.43 0.60 -4.61
N SER A 32 16.50 -0.57 -5.24
CA SER A 32 17.70 -1.40 -5.33
C SER A 32 17.65 -2.36 -6.53
N THR A 33 18.76 -3.02 -6.85
CA THR A 33 18.84 -4.12 -7.85
C THR A 33 18.84 -5.51 -7.19
N GLY A 34 18.76 -5.56 -5.87
CA GLY A 34 18.65 -6.80 -5.11
C GLY A 34 17.22 -7.34 -5.08
N PRO A 35 16.94 -8.34 -4.21
CA PRO A 35 15.63 -9.02 -4.15
C PRO A 35 14.44 -8.08 -3.96
N THR A 36 14.57 -7.03 -3.15
CA THR A 36 13.47 -6.07 -2.93
C THR A 36 13.10 -5.33 -4.21
N GLY A 37 14.09 -4.83 -4.96
CA GLY A 37 13.86 -4.15 -6.24
C GLY A 37 13.32 -5.09 -7.32
N LEU A 38 13.75 -6.36 -7.33
CA LEU A 38 13.19 -7.37 -8.22
C LEU A 38 11.68 -7.56 -7.99
N HIS A 39 11.26 -7.75 -6.72
CA HIS A 39 9.85 -7.91 -6.39
C HIS A 39 9.04 -6.62 -6.64
N HIS A 40 9.70 -5.45 -6.61
CA HIS A 40 9.05 -4.18 -6.94
C HIS A 40 8.48 -4.15 -8.36
N LEU A 41 9.14 -4.84 -9.32
CA LEU A 41 8.59 -4.98 -10.68
C LEU A 41 7.21 -5.65 -10.68
N VAL A 42 7.02 -6.71 -9.89
CA VAL A 42 5.72 -7.37 -9.76
C VAL A 42 4.70 -6.45 -9.13
N TRP A 43 5.09 -5.73 -8.08
CA TRP A 43 4.20 -4.81 -7.38
C TRP A 43 3.72 -3.68 -8.29
N GLU A 44 4.58 -3.11 -9.15
CA GLU A 44 4.18 -2.05 -10.10
C GLU A 44 3.14 -2.54 -11.11
N VAL A 45 3.23 -3.80 -11.56
CA VAL A 45 2.22 -4.36 -12.46
C VAL A 45 0.91 -4.63 -11.72
N VAL A 46 0.99 -5.26 -10.54
CA VAL A 46 -0.20 -5.57 -9.72
C VAL A 46 -0.90 -4.30 -9.23
N ASP A 47 -0.14 -3.26 -8.86
CA ASP A 47 -0.72 -1.97 -8.43
C ASP A 47 -1.57 -1.33 -9.54
N ASN A 48 -1.25 -1.54 -10.82
CA ASN A 48 -2.10 -1.08 -11.94
C ASN A 48 -3.45 -1.82 -11.96
N SER A 49 -3.44 -3.13 -11.72
CA SER A 49 -4.65 -3.93 -11.63
C SER A 49 -5.48 -3.59 -10.37
N VAL A 50 -4.81 -3.29 -9.25
CA VAL A 50 -5.46 -2.78 -8.02
C VAL A 50 -6.10 -1.40 -8.26
N ASP A 51 -5.47 -0.53 -9.03
CA ASP A 51 -6.07 0.76 -9.42
C ASP A 51 -7.37 0.57 -10.24
N GLU A 52 -7.43 -0.44 -11.13
CA GLU A 52 -8.67 -0.84 -11.80
C GLU A 52 -9.72 -1.34 -10.80
N ALA A 53 -9.31 -2.10 -9.78
CA ALA A 53 -10.21 -2.56 -8.72
C ALA A 53 -10.73 -1.42 -7.85
N MET A 54 -9.88 -0.46 -7.47
CA MET A 54 -10.30 0.76 -6.75
C MET A 54 -11.25 1.63 -7.58
N ALA A 55 -11.11 1.61 -8.90
CA ALA A 55 -12.04 2.26 -9.82
C ALA A 55 -13.35 1.46 -10.06
N GLY A 56 -13.46 0.25 -9.49
CA GLY A 56 -14.65 -0.60 -9.57
C GLY A 56 -14.76 -1.46 -10.83
N TYR A 57 -13.67 -1.63 -11.58
CA TYR A 57 -13.67 -2.36 -12.86
C TYR A 57 -12.93 -3.70 -12.84
N CYS A 58 -12.16 -4.00 -11.77
CA CYS A 58 -11.46 -5.27 -11.63
C CYS A 58 -11.92 -5.99 -10.37
N THR A 59 -12.13 -7.29 -10.48
CA THR A 59 -12.52 -8.17 -9.37
C THR A 59 -11.53 -9.29 -9.12
N THR A 60 -10.69 -9.61 -10.10
CA THR A 60 -9.75 -10.73 -10.02
C THR A 60 -8.40 -10.37 -10.62
N ILE A 61 -7.35 -10.64 -9.86
CA ILE A 61 -5.95 -10.52 -10.28
C ILE A 61 -5.29 -11.89 -10.14
N GLU A 62 -4.64 -12.38 -11.20
CA GLU A 62 -3.87 -13.61 -11.17
C GLU A 62 -2.40 -13.30 -11.44
N VAL A 63 -1.53 -13.83 -10.59
CA VAL A 63 -0.07 -13.74 -10.72
C VAL A 63 0.52 -15.12 -10.84
N ILE A 64 1.35 -15.37 -11.86
CA ILE A 64 1.98 -16.65 -12.12
C ILE A 64 3.50 -16.47 -12.18
N LEU A 65 4.21 -17.23 -11.37
CA LEU A 65 5.66 -17.41 -11.49
C LEU A 65 5.90 -18.55 -12.47
N CYS A 66 6.33 -18.22 -13.69
CA CYS A 66 6.41 -19.16 -14.79
C CYS A 66 7.72 -19.98 -14.76
N GLU A 67 7.70 -21.16 -15.37
CA GLU A 67 8.83 -22.09 -15.49
C GLU A 67 10.09 -21.45 -16.11
N ASP A 68 9.93 -20.54 -17.07
CA ASP A 68 11.02 -19.87 -17.77
C ASP A 68 11.60 -18.65 -17.03
N GLY A 69 11.23 -18.47 -15.76
CA GLY A 69 11.69 -17.38 -14.91
C GLY A 69 10.95 -16.06 -15.09
N SER A 70 9.96 -16.00 -15.97
CA SER A 70 9.09 -14.83 -16.11
C SER A 70 8.05 -14.75 -14.99
N CYS A 71 7.48 -13.56 -14.81
CA CYS A 71 6.28 -13.34 -14.02
C CYS A 71 5.16 -12.84 -14.94
N GLN A 72 3.98 -13.43 -14.82
CA GLN A 72 2.79 -13.01 -15.54
C GLN A 72 1.77 -12.48 -14.54
N VAL A 73 1.19 -11.32 -14.85
CA VAL A 73 0.09 -10.69 -14.09
C VAL A 73 -1.08 -10.49 -15.04
N SER A 74 -2.25 -10.97 -14.67
CA SER A 74 -3.49 -10.84 -15.45
C SER A 74 -4.59 -10.25 -14.57
N ASP A 75 -5.40 -9.35 -15.13
CA ASP A 75 -6.58 -8.80 -14.48
C ASP A 75 -7.82 -8.89 -15.39
N ASP A 76 -8.99 -8.74 -14.78
CA ASP A 76 -10.28 -8.67 -15.45
C ASP A 76 -10.83 -7.23 -15.55
N GLY A 77 -9.93 -6.23 -15.52
CA GLY A 77 -10.26 -4.80 -15.66
C GLY A 77 -10.73 -4.40 -17.05
N ARG A 78 -10.74 -3.09 -17.33
CA ARG A 78 -11.20 -2.56 -18.64
C ARG A 78 -10.26 -2.84 -19.80
N GLY A 79 -9.04 -3.27 -19.54
CA GLY A 79 -7.94 -3.34 -20.51
C GLY A 79 -7.36 -1.96 -20.83
N ILE A 80 -6.05 -1.88 -21.03
CA ILE A 80 -5.35 -0.65 -21.42
C ILE A 80 -5.95 -0.12 -22.73
N PRO A 81 -6.18 1.21 -22.90
CA PRO A 81 -6.68 1.79 -24.14
C PRO A 81 -5.75 1.48 -25.33
N VAL A 82 -6.35 1.04 -26.45
CA VAL A 82 -5.63 0.56 -27.65
C VAL A 82 -5.62 1.55 -28.79
N GLY A 83 -6.34 2.67 -28.67
CA GLY A 83 -6.37 3.73 -29.69
C GLY A 83 -5.07 4.50 -29.80
N VAL A 84 -4.91 5.25 -30.91
CA VAL A 84 -3.77 6.16 -31.10
C VAL A 84 -3.76 7.25 -30.04
N HIS A 85 -2.59 7.54 -29.49
CA HIS A 85 -2.43 8.55 -28.44
C HIS A 85 -2.47 9.96 -29.05
N HIS A 86 -3.23 10.86 -28.41
CA HIS A 86 -3.50 12.22 -28.95
C HIS A 86 -2.25 13.11 -29.11
N GLN A 87 -1.16 12.85 -28.35
CA GLN A 87 0.11 13.59 -28.42
C GLN A 87 1.20 12.84 -29.19
N TYR A 88 1.02 11.54 -29.41
CA TYR A 88 1.98 10.67 -30.09
C TYR A 88 1.28 9.96 -31.24
N GLU A 89 1.11 10.68 -32.37
CA GLU A 89 0.29 10.21 -33.51
C GLU A 89 0.76 8.88 -34.13
N GLU A 90 1.99 8.46 -33.87
CA GLU A 90 2.54 7.21 -34.37
C GLU A 90 2.45 6.04 -33.37
N LEU A 91 2.02 6.30 -32.12
CA LEU A 91 1.95 5.31 -31.04
C LEU A 91 0.52 5.16 -30.53
N THR A 92 0.17 3.95 -30.15
CA THR A 92 -1.06 3.70 -29.39
C THR A 92 -0.87 4.11 -27.93
N ALA A 93 -1.99 4.35 -27.21
CA ALA A 93 -1.93 4.67 -25.79
C ALA A 93 -1.22 3.56 -24.99
N ALA A 94 -1.42 2.29 -25.36
CA ALA A 94 -0.74 1.16 -24.76
C ALA A 94 0.78 1.19 -24.98
N GLU A 95 1.24 1.50 -26.20
CA GLU A 95 2.67 1.66 -26.50
C GLU A 95 3.27 2.83 -25.71
N VAL A 96 2.53 3.95 -25.58
CA VAL A 96 2.99 5.14 -24.84
C VAL A 96 3.20 4.84 -23.36
N VAL A 97 2.25 4.20 -22.68
CA VAL A 97 2.39 3.93 -21.23
C VAL A 97 3.52 2.95 -20.91
N LEU A 98 3.93 2.12 -21.87
CA LEU A 98 5.03 1.18 -21.70
C LEU A 98 6.40 1.75 -22.09
N THR A 99 6.49 2.84 -22.88
CA THR A 99 7.75 3.36 -23.39
C THR A 99 8.07 4.79 -22.97
N VAL A 100 7.07 5.56 -22.55
CA VAL A 100 7.25 6.96 -22.16
C VAL A 100 7.13 7.10 -20.64
N LEU A 101 8.15 7.67 -20.00
CA LEU A 101 8.10 8.01 -18.56
C LEU A 101 7.10 9.15 -18.33
N HIS A 102 6.44 9.09 -17.19
CA HIS A 102 5.41 10.08 -16.80
C HIS A 102 4.22 10.12 -17.78
N ALA A 103 3.89 8.98 -18.38
CA ALA A 103 2.70 8.79 -19.18
C ALA A 103 1.71 7.87 -18.45
N GLY A 104 0.42 8.23 -18.45
CA GLY A 104 -0.62 7.41 -17.84
C GLY A 104 -1.94 8.13 -17.66
N GLY A 105 -3.03 7.39 -17.56
CA GLY A 105 -4.40 7.90 -17.39
C GLY A 105 -4.72 8.43 -15.98
N LYS A 106 -3.72 8.50 -15.08
CA LYS A 106 -3.86 8.88 -13.66
C LYS A 106 -3.51 10.34 -13.40
N PHE A 107 -3.11 11.11 -14.43
CA PHE A 107 -2.78 12.54 -14.34
C PHE A 107 -4.00 13.42 -14.65
N GLY A 108 -4.95 13.55 -13.71
CA GLY A 108 -6.04 14.52 -13.82
C GLY A 108 -7.15 14.19 -14.81
N GLY A 109 -7.31 12.93 -15.23
CA GLY A 109 -8.42 12.47 -16.08
C GLY A 109 -9.59 11.92 -15.27
N GLU A 110 -10.77 11.82 -15.87
CA GLU A 110 -11.97 11.22 -15.25
C GLU A 110 -11.85 9.69 -15.07
N GLY A 111 -10.77 9.07 -15.56
CA GLY A 111 -10.58 7.61 -15.58
C GLY A 111 -10.29 6.98 -14.21
N TYR A 112 -9.61 7.71 -13.33
CA TYR A 112 -9.26 7.26 -11.98
C TYR A 112 -9.40 8.43 -11.00
N LYS A 113 -10.39 8.35 -10.11
CA LYS A 113 -10.58 9.33 -9.03
C LYS A 113 -9.60 9.11 -7.87
N VAL A 114 -9.22 7.86 -7.66
CA VAL A 114 -8.29 7.41 -6.63
C VAL A 114 -7.33 6.42 -7.28
N SER A 115 -6.04 6.54 -7.04
CA SER A 115 -5.04 5.57 -7.49
C SER A 115 -3.85 5.53 -6.55
N GLY A 116 -3.21 4.36 -6.44
CA GLY A 116 -1.93 4.18 -5.76
C GLY A 116 -0.73 4.57 -6.63
N GLY A 117 -0.88 4.42 -7.95
CA GLY A 117 0.12 4.81 -8.94
C GLY A 117 0.11 6.32 -9.21
N LEU A 118 1.10 7.05 -8.67
CA LEU A 118 1.13 8.53 -8.71
C LEU A 118 2.03 9.11 -9.80
N HIS A 119 3.03 8.37 -10.24
CA HIS A 119 4.12 8.93 -11.05
C HIS A 119 4.02 8.60 -12.54
N GLY A 120 3.13 7.69 -12.94
CA GLY A 120 2.99 7.25 -14.34
C GLY A 120 4.26 6.63 -14.92
N VAL A 121 5.05 5.95 -14.09
CA VAL A 121 6.32 5.34 -14.51
C VAL A 121 6.38 3.83 -14.27
N GLY A 122 5.50 3.26 -13.47
CA GLY A 122 5.62 1.88 -12.99
C GLY A 122 5.81 0.87 -14.11
N ILE A 123 4.88 0.81 -15.05
CA ILE A 123 4.94 -0.19 -16.13
C ILE A 123 6.07 0.09 -17.13
N SER A 124 6.42 1.35 -17.38
CA SER A 124 7.56 1.69 -18.24
C SER A 124 8.91 1.36 -17.57
N VAL A 125 8.98 1.44 -16.22
CA VAL A 125 10.13 0.97 -15.42
C VAL A 125 10.25 -0.55 -15.51
N VAL A 126 9.15 -1.31 -15.38
CA VAL A 126 9.15 -2.77 -15.59
C VAL A 126 9.67 -3.11 -16.97
N ASN A 127 9.22 -2.42 -18.01
CA ASN A 127 9.66 -2.62 -19.38
C ASN A 127 11.17 -2.32 -19.54
N ALA A 128 11.64 -1.20 -18.99
CA ALA A 128 13.05 -0.81 -19.05
C ALA A 128 14.00 -1.81 -18.36
N LEU A 129 13.54 -2.45 -17.26
CA LEU A 129 14.35 -3.35 -16.44
C LEU A 129 14.13 -4.84 -16.78
N SER A 130 13.45 -5.13 -17.89
CA SER A 130 13.18 -6.47 -18.38
C SER A 130 13.91 -6.73 -19.70
N SER A 131 14.39 -7.95 -19.89
CA SER A 131 14.94 -8.42 -21.18
C SER A 131 13.86 -8.60 -22.22
N ARG A 132 12.63 -8.91 -21.79
CA ARG A 132 11.42 -9.04 -22.61
C ARG A 132 10.17 -8.69 -21.81
N VAL A 133 9.19 -8.09 -22.48
CA VAL A 133 7.85 -7.85 -21.96
C VAL A 133 6.83 -8.19 -23.04
N GLU A 134 5.82 -8.98 -22.70
CA GLU A 134 4.67 -9.30 -23.54
C GLU A 134 3.42 -8.71 -22.91
N VAL A 135 2.56 -8.13 -23.73
CA VAL A 135 1.29 -7.54 -23.28
C VAL A 135 0.16 -8.02 -24.17
N GLU A 136 -0.84 -8.63 -23.50
CA GLU A 136 -2.14 -8.93 -24.14
C GLU A 136 -3.20 -8.03 -23.51
N ILE A 137 -4.07 -7.49 -24.36
CA ILE A 137 -5.17 -6.61 -23.95
C ILE A 137 -6.46 -7.15 -24.54
N ASP A 138 -7.39 -7.55 -23.69
CA ASP A 138 -8.76 -7.89 -24.09
C ASP A 138 -9.64 -6.66 -23.91
N ARG A 139 -10.09 -6.08 -25.03
CA ARG A 139 -10.89 -4.85 -25.03
C ARG A 139 -11.78 -4.76 -26.27
N ASP A 140 -12.99 -4.24 -26.09
CA ASP A 140 -13.95 -3.99 -27.19
C ASP A 140 -14.21 -5.23 -28.06
N GLY A 141 -14.23 -6.43 -27.42
CA GLY A 141 -14.47 -7.71 -28.08
C GLY A 141 -13.27 -8.29 -28.85
N SER A 142 -12.14 -7.61 -28.83
CA SER A 142 -10.91 -8.04 -29.52
C SER A 142 -9.78 -8.28 -28.52
N ARG A 143 -8.89 -9.20 -28.87
CA ARG A 143 -7.61 -9.39 -28.21
C ARG A 143 -6.53 -8.72 -29.03
N TYR A 144 -5.72 -7.94 -28.36
CA TYR A 144 -4.54 -7.27 -28.90
C TYR A 144 -3.28 -7.83 -28.26
N TYR A 145 -2.18 -7.81 -29.01
CA TYR A 145 -0.88 -8.24 -28.56
C TYR A 145 0.21 -7.25 -29.00
N MET A 146 1.20 -7.05 -28.14
CA MET A 146 2.48 -6.38 -28.43
C MET A 146 3.58 -6.95 -27.58
N ASP A 147 4.84 -6.82 -28.01
CA ASP A 147 5.98 -7.20 -27.19
C ASP A 147 7.16 -6.25 -27.35
N PHE A 148 8.00 -6.25 -26.30
CA PHE A 148 9.20 -5.44 -26.18
C PHE A 148 10.38 -6.35 -25.81
N VAL A 149 11.59 -5.95 -26.25
CA VAL A 149 12.84 -6.65 -25.98
C VAL A 149 13.92 -5.65 -25.55
N ASP A 150 15.01 -6.15 -24.99
CA ASP A 150 16.23 -5.39 -24.71
C ASP A 150 16.00 -4.08 -23.92
N GLY A 151 15.16 -4.14 -22.89
CA GLY A 151 14.93 -2.98 -22.03
C GLY A 151 13.95 -1.96 -22.61
N GLY A 152 12.89 -2.44 -23.28
CA GLY A 152 11.78 -1.63 -23.74
C GLY A 152 11.83 -1.22 -25.20
N ARG A 153 12.71 -1.81 -25.99
CA ARG A 153 12.69 -1.65 -27.44
C ARG A 153 11.47 -2.39 -28.03
N LEU A 154 10.60 -1.67 -28.70
CA LEU A 154 9.43 -2.23 -29.33
C LEU A 154 9.84 -3.27 -30.40
N ASN A 155 9.39 -4.51 -30.26
CA ASN A 155 9.62 -5.62 -31.19
C ASN A 155 8.39 -5.84 -32.08
N THR A 156 7.24 -6.06 -31.50
CA THR A 156 5.97 -6.18 -32.22
C THR A 156 5.04 -5.06 -31.79
N ARG A 157 4.57 -4.27 -32.74
CA ARG A 157 3.58 -3.20 -32.49
C ARG A 157 2.25 -3.80 -32.09
N LEU A 158 1.46 -3.00 -31.34
CA LEU A 158 0.11 -3.40 -30.95
C LEU A 158 -0.73 -3.73 -32.19
N ALA A 159 -1.20 -4.96 -32.25
CA ALA A 159 -2.06 -5.46 -33.31
C ALA A 159 -3.12 -6.42 -32.76
N THR A 160 -4.26 -6.50 -33.45
CA THR A 160 -5.29 -7.49 -33.11
C THR A 160 -4.75 -8.89 -33.36
N SER A 161 -4.77 -9.75 -32.35
CA SER A 161 -4.36 -11.17 -32.41
C SER A 161 -5.54 -12.13 -32.51
N GLY A 162 -6.76 -11.65 -32.29
CA GLY A 162 -7.99 -12.47 -32.37
C GLY A 162 -9.18 -11.78 -31.71
N ALA A 163 -10.24 -12.56 -31.50
CA ALA A 163 -11.38 -12.16 -30.67
C ALA A 163 -11.02 -12.34 -29.20
N SER A 164 -11.54 -11.46 -28.34
CA SER A 164 -11.45 -11.65 -26.90
C SER A 164 -12.21 -12.94 -26.50
N PRO A 165 -11.62 -13.85 -25.71
CA PRO A 165 -12.31 -15.03 -25.24
C PRO A 165 -13.55 -14.65 -24.42
N ASP A 166 -14.70 -15.24 -24.77
CA ASP A 166 -15.98 -15.02 -24.08
C ASP A 166 -16.39 -13.55 -23.92
N GLY A 167 -15.82 -12.64 -24.73
CA GLY A 167 -16.08 -11.20 -24.66
C GLY A 167 -15.55 -10.53 -23.39
N ARG A 168 -14.62 -11.16 -22.67
CA ARG A 168 -13.99 -10.59 -21.48
C ARG A 168 -13.17 -9.34 -21.80
N THR A 169 -12.91 -8.55 -20.78
CA THR A 169 -11.94 -7.45 -20.80
C THR A 169 -10.82 -7.73 -19.80
N GLY A 170 -9.68 -7.05 -19.97
CA GLY A 170 -8.56 -7.17 -19.02
C GLY A 170 -7.22 -6.90 -19.67
N THR A 171 -6.19 -6.95 -18.84
CA THR A 171 -4.80 -6.82 -19.27
C THR A 171 -3.98 -7.98 -18.73
N THR A 172 -3.12 -8.56 -19.56
CA THR A 172 -2.10 -9.52 -19.15
C THR A 172 -0.73 -8.96 -19.50
N VAL A 173 0.14 -8.86 -18.51
CA VAL A 173 1.54 -8.45 -18.67
C VAL A 173 2.43 -9.59 -18.22
N ARG A 174 3.30 -10.07 -19.10
CA ARG A 174 4.33 -11.06 -18.79
C ARG A 174 5.70 -10.45 -19.02
N PHE A 175 6.60 -10.56 -18.06
CA PHE A 175 7.91 -9.94 -18.15
C PHE A 175 9.02 -10.85 -17.61
N TRP A 176 10.21 -10.72 -18.21
CA TRP A 176 11.43 -11.43 -17.84
C TRP A 176 12.44 -10.40 -17.30
N PRO A 177 12.74 -10.39 -15.99
CA PRO A 177 13.73 -9.48 -15.43
C PRO A 177 15.07 -9.60 -16.14
N ASP A 178 15.75 -8.47 -16.35
CA ASP A 178 17.04 -8.45 -17.03
C ASP A 178 18.17 -8.86 -16.08
N GLY A 179 18.74 -10.06 -16.28
CA GLY A 179 19.86 -10.59 -15.49
C GLY A 179 21.17 -9.79 -15.59
N SER A 180 21.25 -8.81 -16.50
CA SER A 180 22.38 -7.88 -16.54
C SER A 180 22.24 -6.71 -15.56
N ILE A 181 21.04 -6.51 -15.00
CA ILE A 181 20.70 -5.41 -14.07
C ILE A 181 20.54 -5.95 -12.64
N PHE A 182 19.82 -7.07 -12.49
CA PHE A 182 19.52 -7.64 -11.19
C PHE A 182 20.56 -8.65 -10.75
N ASP A 183 20.94 -8.61 -9.48
CA ASP A 183 21.86 -9.56 -8.86
C ASP A 183 21.30 -10.98 -8.87
N GLU A 184 19.95 -11.08 -8.75
CA GLU A 184 19.17 -12.30 -8.76
C GLU A 184 17.85 -12.03 -9.51
N THR A 185 17.38 -12.95 -10.36
CA THR A 185 16.12 -12.83 -11.12
C THR A 185 15.04 -13.80 -10.61
N ARG A 186 15.28 -14.50 -9.48
CA ARG A 186 14.35 -15.45 -8.92
C ARG A 186 13.37 -14.78 -7.96
N PHE A 187 12.10 -14.79 -8.31
CA PHE A 187 11.02 -14.31 -7.43
C PHE A 187 10.80 -15.26 -6.25
N ARG A 188 10.55 -14.67 -5.06
CA ARG A 188 10.25 -15.39 -3.83
C ARG A 188 8.75 -15.42 -3.61
N PHE A 189 8.16 -16.61 -3.68
CA PHE A 189 6.71 -16.82 -3.51
C PHE A 189 6.18 -16.19 -2.21
N GLN A 190 6.84 -16.46 -1.08
CA GLN A 190 6.40 -15.95 0.22
C GLN A 190 6.36 -14.42 0.29
N THR A 191 7.35 -13.73 -0.28
CA THR A 191 7.41 -12.27 -0.31
C THR A 191 6.25 -11.65 -1.10
N LEU A 192 5.87 -12.27 -2.22
CA LEU A 192 4.74 -11.85 -3.02
C LEU A 192 3.42 -12.18 -2.32
N SER A 193 3.31 -13.38 -1.76
CA SER A 193 2.13 -13.87 -1.02
C SER A 193 1.74 -12.94 0.12
N GLU A 194 2.69 -12.54 0.97
CA GLU A 194 2.46 -11.61 2.10
C GLU A 194 1.96 -10.24 1.61
N ARG A 195 2.53 -9.72 0.54
CA ARG A 195 2.11 -8.44 -0.05
C ARG A 195 0.71 -8.53 -0.64
N PHE A 196 0.40 -9.61 -1.39
CA PHE A 196 -0.91 -9.80 -2.02
C PHE A 196 -2.02 -10.03 -0.99
N GLN A 197 -1.72 -10.74 0.10
CA GLN A 197 -2.66 -10.88 1.21
C GLN A 197 -3.02 -9.51 1.79
N MET A 198 -2.03 -8.64 2.03
CA MET A 198 -2.27 -7.28 2.51
C MET A 198 -3.10 -6.45 1.51
N MET A 199 -2.80 -6.54 0.20
CA MET A 199 -3.57 -5.85 -0.84
C MET A 199 -5.03 -6.32 -0.88
N ALA A 200 -5.29 -7.62 -0.72
CA ALA A 200 -6.63 -8.17 -0.67
C ALA A 200 -7.43 -7.69 0.56
N PHE A 201 -6.79 -7.55 1.73
CA PHE A 201 -7.43 -6.95 2.90
C PHE A 201 -7.82 -5.48 2.69
N LEU A 202 -6.99 -4.71 1.99
CA LEU A 202 -7.22 -3.28 1.75
C LEU A 202 -8.25 -3.01 0.63
N ASN A 203 -8.51 -4.01 -0.22
CA ASN A 203 -9.45 -3.92 -1.33
C ASN A 203 -10.54 -4.97 -1.17
N ARG A 204 -11.55 -4.63 -0.39
CA ARG A 204 -12.66 -5.49 -0.03
C ARG A 204 -13.27 -6.20 -1.24
N GLY A 205 -13.34 -7.53 -1.21
CA GLY A 205 -13.92 -8.36 -2.25
C GLY A 205 -13.00 -8.63 -3.46
N LEU A 206 -11.83 -7.96 -3.56
CA LEU A 206 -10.84 -8.24 -4.60
C LEU A 206 -10.21 -9.62 -4.36
N GLN A 207 -10.26 -10.47 -5.37
CA GLN A 207 -9.59 -11.77 -5.39
C GLN A 207 -8.19 -11.62 -5.98
N ILE A 208 -7.16 -12.05 -5.25
CA ILE A 208 -5.78 -12.11 -5.75
C ILE A 208 -5.29 -13.55 -5.62
N ARG A 209 -4.91 -14.15 -6.76
CA ARG A 209 -4.37 -15.51 -6.84
C ARG A 209 -2.90 -15.44 -7.21
N LEU A 210 -2.06 -16.21 -6.50
CA LEU A 210 -0.65 -16.39 -6.81
C LEU A 210 -0.37 -17.87 -7.01
N ARG A 211 0.24 -18.23 -8.17
CA ARG A 211 0.65 -19.60 -8.50
C ARG A 211 2.13 -19.67 -8.82
N ASP A 212 2.78 -20.72 -8.35
CA ASP A 212 4.18 -21.06 -8.69
C ASP A 212 4.20 -22.28 -9.62
N GLU A 213 4.43 -22.04 -10.91
CA GLU A 213 4.49 -23.08 -11.93
C GLU A 213 5.93 -23.54 -12.24
N ARG A 214 6.93 -23.11 -11.45
CA ARG A 214 8.33 -23.48 -11.64
C ARG A 214 8.55 -24.93 -11.20
N SER A 215 9.29 -25.69 -12.00
CA SER A 215 9.56 -27.11 -11.72
C SER A 215 10.39 -27.35 -10.46
N ASP A 216 11.22 -26.37 -10.08
CA ASP A 216 12.04 -26.35 -8.87
C ASP A 216 11.35 -25.62 -7.69
N GLY A 217 10.11 -25.17 -7.88
CA GLY A 217 9.22 -24.63 -6.87
C GLY A 217 8.46 -25.73 -6.12
N ASN A 218 7.69 -25.31 -5.10
CA ASN A 218 6.82 -26.21 -4.37
C ASN A 218 5.47 -26.41 -5.08
N HIS A 219 5.26 -25.81 -6.25
CA HIS A 219 3.95 -25.68 -6.91
C HIS A 219 2.88 -25.11 -5.99
N ASP A 220 3.28 -24.13 -5.18
CA ASP A 220 2.39 -23.48 -4.24
C ASP A 220 1.35 -22.62 -4.98
N GLU A 221 0.12 -22.67 -4.49
CA GLU A 221 -0.97 -21.80 -4.94
C GLU A 221 -1.66 -21.22 -3.71
N VAL A 222 -1.92 -19.90 -3.75
CA VAL A 222 -2.70 -19.22 -2.73
C VAL A 222 -3.70 -18.29 -3.39
N GLU A 223 -4.85 -18.15 -2.74
CA GLU A 223 -5.91 -17.24 -3.14
C GLU A 223 -6.35 -16.42 -1.94
N TYR A 224 -6.38 -15.11 -2.10
CA TYR A 224 -6.79 -14.16 -1.09
C TYR A 224 -8.02 -13.38 -1.56
N GLN A 225 -9.08 -13.43 -0.76
CA GLN A 225 -10.28 -12.62 -0.94
C GLN A 225 -10.92 -12.40 0.43
N TYR A 226 -11.20 -11.14 0.79
CA TYR A 226 -11.71 -10.79 2.11
C TYR A 226 -12.92 -9.88 1.98
N GLU A 227 -14.10 -10.43 2.29
CA GLU A 227 -15.35 -9.69 2.26
C GLU A 227 -15.50 -8.68 3.42
N GLY A 228 -14.81 -8.90 4.52
CA GLY A 228 -14.73 -7.97 5.65
C GLY A 228 -13.67 -6.88 5.48
N GLY A 229 -12.81 -6.97 4.46
CA GLY A 229 -11.78 -5.98 4.17
C GLY A 229 -10.83 -5.75 5.36
N ILE A 230 -10.68 -4.51 5.81
CA ILE A 230 -9.77 -4.18 6.93
C ILE A 230 -10.23 -4.74 8.29
N ARG A 231 -11.49 -5.16 8.44
CA ARG A 231 -11.93 -5.90 9.64
C ARG A 231 -11.25 -7.27 9.71
N ASP A 232 -11.21 -7.96 8.57
CA ASP A 232 -10.53 -9.25 8.45
C ASP A 232 -9.03 -9.09 8.67
N PHE A 233 -8.47 -7.95 8.26
CA PHE A 233 -7.07 -7.62 8.50
C PHE A 233 -6.78 -7.49 10.02
N VAL A 234 -7.58 -6.76 10.77
CA VAL A 234 -7.44 -6.67 12.24
C VAL A 234 -7.57 -8.04 12.88
N ALA A 235 -8.55 -8.85 12.47
CA ALA A 235 -8.73 -10.21 12.97
C ALA A 235 -7.50 -11.09 12.67
N HIS A 236 -6.92 -10.97 11.46
CA HIS A 236 -5.70 -11.67 11.08
C HIS A 236 -4.50 -11.27 11.94
N VAL A 237 -4.25 -9.97 12.14
CA VAL A 237 -3.15 -9.45 12.99
C VAL A 237 -3.31 -9.88 14.45
N ASN A 238 -4.54 -10.04 14.92
CA ASN A 238 -4.85 -10.47 16.29
C ASN A 238 -5.02 -11.99 16.43
N SER A 239 -4.90 -12.78 15.36
CA SER A 239 -5.16 -14.23 15.37
C SER A 239 -4.36 -15.02 16.41
N SER A 240 -3.16 -14.54 16.74
CA SER A 240 -2.27 -15.13 17.76
C SER A 240 -2.35 -14.45 19.11
N LYS A 241 -3.25 -13.47 19.31
CA LYS A 241 -3.39 -12.66 20.53
C LYS A 241 -4.74 -12.94 21.17
N GLU A 242 -4.79 -12.84 22.50
CA GLU A 242 -6.04 -12.91 23.23
C GLU A 242 -6.76 -11.56 23.14
N SER A 243 -7.91 -11.55 22.42
CA SER A 243 -8.70 -10.34 22.24
C SER A 243 -9.43 -9.95 23.52
N LEU A 244 -9.52 -8.66 23.81
CA LEU A 244 -10.26 -8.14 24.97
C LEU A 244 -11.77 -8.33 24.81
N PHE A 245 -12.27 -8.35 23.57
CA PHE A 245 -13.64 -8.67 23.17
C PHE A 245 -13.64 -9.24 21.75
N ALA A 246 -14.69 -10.00 21.40
CA ALA A 246 -14.71 -10.77 20.15
C ALA A 246 -14.89 -9.91 18.89
N GLN A 247 -15.68 -8.84 18.98
CA GLN A 247 -16.04 -8.02 17.82
C GLN A 247 -14.90 -7.09 17.42
N VAL A 248 -14.62 -7.02 16.10
CA VAL A 248 -13.78 -5.97 15.52
C VAL A 248 -14.65 -4.74 15.29
N GLY A 249 -14.29 -3.61 15.90
CA GLY A 249 -14.92 -2.33 15.67
C GLY A 249 -14.57 -1.79 14.28
N TYR A 250 -15.52 -1.07 13.67
CA TYR A 250 -15.32 -0.47 12.35
C TYR A 250 -16.06 0.85 12.26
N ILE A 251 -15.39 1.84 11.70
CA ILE A 251 -15.95 3.15 11.41
C ILE A 251 -15.52 3.59 10.01
N GLU A 252 -16.38 4.34 9.34
CA GLU A 252 -16.11 4.87 8.01
C GLU A 252 -16.66 6.29 7.84
N GLY A 253 -16.11 7.04 6.90
CA GLY A 253 -16.58 8.36 6.51
C GLY A 253 -16.17 8.69 5.09
N ILE A 254 -17.02 9.43 4.40
CA ILE A 254 -16.78 9.92 3.04
C ILE A 254 -17.10 11.41 3.02
N GLU A 255 -16.19 12.21 2.49
CA GLU A 255 -16.37 13.65 2.32
C GLU A 255 -15.62 14.14 1.09
N GLU A 256 -16.30 14.87 0.20
CA GLU A 256 -15.72 15.45 -1.02
C GLU A 256 -14.93 14.46 -1.89
N GLY A 257 -15.36 13.19 -1.91
CA GLY A 257 -14.68 12.12 -2.67
C GLY A 257 -13.44 11.52 -1.99
N GLN A 258 -13.12 11.97 -0.78
CA GLN A 258 -12.13 11.35 0.09
C GLN A 258 -12.81 10.35 1.01
N GLU A 259 -12.16 9.22 1.26
CA GLU A 259 -12.70 8.15 2.08
C GLU A 259 -11.76 7.85 3.25
N VAL A 260 -12.34 7.50 4.39
CA VAL A 260 -11.63 6.97 5.54
C VAL A 260 -12.35 5.73 6.06
N GLU A 261 -11.59 4.69 6.30
CA GLU A 261 -12.02 3.47 6.97
C GLU A 261 -11.06 3.20 8.13
N VAL A 262 -11.60 2.83 9.29
CA VAL A 262 -10.80 2.39 10.43
C VAL A 262 -11.43 1.14 11.02
N ALA A 263 -10.64 0.07 11.12
CA ALA A 263 -10.99 -1.11 11.90
C ALA A 263 -10.09 -1.22 13.12
N PHE A 264 -10.63 -1.66 14.26
CA PHE A 264 -9.89 -1.68 15.52
C PHE A 264 -10.37 -2.78 16.47
N GLN A 265 -9.45 -3.28 17.27
CA GLN A 265 -9.73 -4.21 18.36
C GLN A 265 -8.65 -4.13 19.42
N TRP A 266 -9.01 -4.22 20.70
CA TRP A 266 -8.03 -4.34 21.77
C TRP A 266 -7.79 -5.81 22.13
N ASN A 267 -6.56 -6.11 22.49
CA ASN A 267 -6.12 -7.39 23.03
C ASN A 267 -5.54 -7.23 24.45
N THR A 268 -5.28 -8.33 25.13
CA THR A 268 -4.75 -8.32 26.50
C THR A 268 -3.28 -7.94 26.60
N GLY A 269 -2.56 -7.84 25.48
CA GLY A 269 -1.14 -7.48 25.42
C GLY A 269 -0.84 -6.03 25.86
N PHE A 270 0.43 -5.71 25.99
CA PHE A 270 0.93 -4.43 26.50
C PHE A 270 1.56 -3.55 25.41
N ASN A 271 1.57 -3.98 24.15
CA ASN A 271 2.12 -3.20 23.06
C ASN A 271 1.19 -2.04 22.68
N ALA A 272 1.74 -0.83 22.54
CA ALA A 272 1.01 0.37 22.10
C ALA A 272 1.26 0.73 20.62
N ASP A 273 2.04 -0.11 19.88
CA ASP A 273 2.47 0.14 18.50
C ASP A 273 1.69 -0.71 17.47
N GLY A 274 0.45 -1.05 17.76
CA GLY A 274 -0.41 -1.85 16.89
C GLY A 274 -1.19 -1.04 15.84
N LEU A 275 -0.75 0.18 15.52
CA LEU A 275 -1.36 0.99 14.47
C LEU A 275 -0.68 0.72 13.12
N HIS A 276 -1.50 0.45 12.12
CA HIS A 276 -1.07 0.31 10.73
C HIS A 276 -1.88 1.28 9.88
N SER A 277 -1.20 2.13 9.11
CA SER A 277 -1.86 3.16 8.33
C SER A 277 -1.53 3.07 6.84
N PHE A 278 -2.53 3.36 6.02
CA PHE A 278 -2.48 3.21 4.56
C PHE A 278 -3.12 4.42 3.88
N ALA A 279 -2.55 4.81 2.73
CA ALA A 279 -3.12 5.80 1.85
C ALA A 279 -3.13 5.26 0.42
N ASN A 280 -4.31 5.16 -0.21
CA ASN A 280 -4.51 4.54 -1.53
C ASN A 280 -3.85 3.15 -1.64
N GLY A 281 -3.99 2.30 -0.61
CA GLY A 281 -3.40 0.97 -0.56
C GLY A 281 -1.89 0.92 -0.25
N ILE A 282 -1.22 2.07 -0.14
CA ILE A 282 0.20 2.17 0.18
C ILE A 282 0.39 2.21 1.69
N ASN A 283 1.27 1.34 2.21
CA ASN A 283 1.60 1.29 3.63
C ASN A 283 2.46 2.51 4.03
N THR A 284 1.94 3.33 4.94
CA THR A 284 2.64 4.50 5.47
C THR A 284 3.35 4.13 6.78
N LEU A 285 4.51 3.49 6.67
CA LEU A 285 5.26 2.94 7.81
C LEU A 285 5.64 4.00 8.86
N GLU A 286 5.81 5.24 8.46
CA GLU A 286 6.08 6.39 9.35
C GLU A 286 4.81 7.18 9.70
N GLY A 287 3.62 6.62 9.39
CA GLY A 287 2.33 7.24 9.64
C GLY A 287 2.03 8.42 8.74
N GLY A 288 1.62 9.53 9.33
CA GLY A 288 1.29 10.77 8.64
C GLY A 288 0.04 11.43 9.19
N MET A 289 -0.50 12.41 8.45
CA MET A 289 -1.60 13.26 8.91
C MET A 289 -2.88 12.46 9.25
N HIS A 290 -3.20 11.41 8.51
CA HIS A 290 -4.35 10.54 8.78
C HIS A 290 -4.20 9.79 10.11
N GLU A 291 -3.01 9.25 10.41
CA GLU A 291 -2.74 8.58 11.68
C GLU A 291 -2.74 9.56 12.86
N GLU A 292 -2.18 10.75 12.69
CA GLU A 292 -2.22 11.81 13.72
C GLU A 292 -3.67 12.21 14.04
N GLY A 293 -4.53 12.32 13.02
CA GLY A 293 -5.96 12.60 13.19
C GLY A 293 -6.65 11.53 14.02
N PHE A 294 -6.39 10.26 13.73
CA PHE A 294 -6.92 9.14 14.49
C PHE A 294 -6.43 9.12 15.94
N ARG A 295 -5.12 9.23 16.18
CA ARG A 295 -4.51 9.23 17.53
C ARG A 295 -5.11 10.32 18.42
N SER A 296 -5.26 11.52 17.87
CA SER A 296 -5.83 12.68 18.57
C SER A 296 -7.29 12.43 18.93
N ALA A 297 -8.11 12.02 17.95
CA ALA A 297 -9.53 11.79 18.14
C ALA A 297 -9.80 10.62 19.10
N LEU A 298 -9.10 9.51 18.95
CA LEU A 298 -9.19 8.34 19.83
C LEU A 298 -9.01 8.76 21.29
N THR A 299 -7.96 9.53 21.57
CA THR A 299 -7.66 9.99 22.93
C THR A 299 -8.77 10.88 23.49
N ALA A 300 -9.29 11.80 22.68
CA ALA A 300 -10.34 12.72 23.09
C ALA A 300 -11.67 11.99 23.34
N VAL A 301 -12.05 11.08 22.43
CA VAL A 301 -13.33 10.34 22.51
C VAL A 301 -13.36 9.42 23.72
N VAL A 302 -12.31 8.63 23.94
CA VAL A 302 -12.24 7.68 25.06
C VAL A 302 -12.27 8.42 26.40
N ASN A 303 -11.54 9.52 26.56
CA ASN A 303 -11.59 10.34 27.77
C ASN A 303 -12.97 10.95 28.02
N ARG A 304 -13.61 11.48 26.98
CA ARG A 304 -14.97 12.06 27.06
C ARG A 304 -16.00 11.01 27.47
N TYR A 305 -15.94 9.83 26.86
CA TYR A 305 -16.80 8.70 27.20
C TYR A 305 -16.58 8.24 28.66
N ALA A 306 -15.32 8.05 29.06
CA ALA A 306 -14.98 7.59 30.41
C ALA A 306 -15.49 8.54 31.51
N LYS A 307 -15.41 9.86 31.33
CA LYS A 307 -15.96 10.87 32.21
C LYS A 307 -17.50 10.87 32.19
N LYS A 308 -18.12 10.89 31.01
CA LYS A 308 -19.57 10.86 30.85
C LYS A 308 -20.22 9.64 31.53
N ARG A 309 -19.55 8.50 31.52
CA ARG A 309 -20.03 7.24 32.14
C ARG A 309 -19.52 7.05 33.58
N ASN A 310 -18.85 8.04 34.20
CA ASN A 310 -18.26 7.97 35.54
C ASN A 310 -17.28 6.79 35.72
N LEU A 311 -16.59 6.36 34.66
CA LEU A 311 -15.55 5.33 34.71
C LEU A 311 -14.22 5.91 35.22
N ILE A 312 -14.00 7.20 35.05
CA ILE A 312 -13.01 8.05 35.71
C ILE A 312 -13.72 9.28 36.27
N LYS A 313 -13.17 9.87 37.33
CA LYS A 313 -13.77 11.07 37.93
C LYS A 313 -13.44 12.31 37.12
N ASP A 314 -14.28 13.33 37.17
CA ASP A 314 -14.03 14.60 36.45
C ASP A 314 -12.73 15.28 36.83
N ASN A 315 -12.32 15.17 38.11
CA ASN A 315 -11.07 15.72 38.65
C ASN A 315 -9.84 14.81 38.46
N ASP A 316 -10.02 13.59 38.00
CA ASP A 316 -8.89 12.70 37.69
C ASP A 316 -8.17 13.19 36.41
N GLU A 317 -6.84 12.96 36.36
CA GLU A 317 -6.06 13.23 35.15
C GLU A 317 -6.62 12.41 33.97
N ASN A 318 -6.64 13.04 32.79
CA ASN A 318 -7.01 12.35 31.57
C ASN A 318 -6.04 11.18 31.29
N LEU A 319 -6.58 10.12 30.73
CA LEU A 319 -5.80 9.03 30.16
C LEU A 319 -4.95 9.57 29.01
N GLN A 320 -3.67 9.18 28.98
CA GLN A 320 -2.78 9.56 27.88
C GLN A 320 -3.03 8.67 26.66
N GLY A 321 -2.64 9.16 25.50
CA GLY A 321 -2.81 8.39 24.26
C GLY A 321 -2.11 7.04 24.30
N GLU A 322 -0.95 6.92 24.95
CA GLU A 322 -0.23 5.66 25.13
C GLU A 322 -0.99 4.67 26.01
N ASP A 323 -1.65 5.16 27.09
CA ASP A 323 -2.47 4.32 27.97
C ASP A 323 -3.65 3.70 27.21
N ILE A 324 -4.31 4.51 26.34
CA ILE A 324 -5.47 4.09 25.56
C ILE A 324 -5.08 3.13 24.45
N ARG A 325 -3.90 3.32 23.84
CA ARG A 325 -3.41 2.46 22.75
C ARG A 325 -2.76 1.17 23.22
N GLU A 326 -2.55 0.98 24.52
CA GLU A 326 -2.02 -0.29 25.05
C GLU A 326 -2.92 -1.46 24.64
N GLY A 327 -2.38 -2.41 23.89
CA GLY A 327 -3.09 -3.57 23.35
C GLY A 327 -4.00 -3.26 22.16
N LEU A 328 -4.06 -2.04 21.64
CA LEU A 328 -4.82 -1.69 20.45
C LEU A 328 -4.13 -2.23 19.18
N THR A 329 -4.90 -2.92 18.37
CA THR A 329 -4.61 -3.13 16.94
C THR A 329 -5.62 -2.31 16.14
N ALA A 330 -5.13 -1.41 15.27
CA ALA A 330 -6.01 -0.64 14.39
C ALA A 330 -5.40 -0.50 13.00
N ILE A 331 -6.25 -0.66 11.99
CA ILE A 331 -5.93 -0.42 10.58
C ILE A 331 -6.66 0.86 10.17
N ILE A 332 -5.90 1.84 9.68
CA ILE A 332 -6.40 3.12 9.20
C ILE A 332 -6.13 3.17 7.70
N SER A 333 -7.17 3.17 6.89
CA SER A 333 -7.10 3.24 5.43
C SER A 333 -7.79 4.50 4.94
N VAL A 334 -7.07 5.31 4.15
CA VAL A 334 -7.64 6.50 3.52
C VAL A 334 -7.49 6.40 2.01
N ARG A 335 -8.48 6.94 1.29
CA ARG A 335 -8.48 7.08 -0.17
C ARG A 335 -8.68 8.53 -0.54
N LEU A 336 -7.81 9.07 -1.38
CA LEU A 336 -7.83 10.45 -1.83
C LEU A 336 -7.28 10.57 -3.25
N SER A 337 -7.71 11.61 -3.98
CA SER A 337 -7.34 11.80 -5.39
C SER A 337 -5.89 12.23 -5.57
N GLU A 338 -5.36 13.07 -4.67
CA GLU A 338 -4.02 13.66 -4.79
C GLU A 338 -3.19 13.43 -3.52
N PRO A 339 -2.70 12.21 -3.26
CA PRO A 339 -1.89 11.94 -2.07
C PRO A 339 -0.52 12.59 -2.19
N GLN A 340 -0.12 13.27 -1.13
CA GLN A 340 1.20 13.90 -0.98
C GLN A 340 1.99 13.11 0.05
N PHE A 341 3.03 12.41 -0.41
CA PHE A 341 3.90 11.64 0.46
C PHE A 341 5.22 12.37 0.73
N GLU A 342 5.74 12.22 1.93
CA GLU A 342 7.12 12.62 2.22
C GLU A 342 8.08 11.56 1.66
N GLY A 343 8.92 11.98 0.70
CA GLY A 343 9.95 11.14 0.08
C GLY A 343 9.46 10.11 -0.95
N GLN A 344 10.41 9.53 -1.68
CA GLN A 344 10.18 8.55 -2.76
C GLN A 344 9.61 7.22 -2.23
N THR A 345 9.90 6.86 -0.99
CA THR A 345 9.44 5.61 -0.37
C THR A 345 7.96 5.63 0.03
N LYS A 346 7.31 6.79 -0.09
CA LYS A 346 5.89 6.99 0.25
C LYS A 346 5.55 6.57 1.70
N SER A 347 6.54 6.65 2.60
CA SER A 347 6.43 6.13 3.98
C SER A 347 5.54 6.97 4.90
N LYS A 348 5.26 8.23 4.54
CA LYS A 348 4.48 9.15 5.36
C LYS A 348 3.55 10.02 4.52
N LEU A 349 2.27 10.11 4.92
CA LEU A 349 1.28 10.95 4.25
C LEU A 349 1.29 12.38 4.81
N GLY A 350 1.47 13.38 3.91
CA GLY A 350 1.57 14.79 4.25
C GLY A 350 0.26 15.59 4.18
N ASN A 351 -0.79 15.07 3.58
CA ASN A 351 -2.07 15.75 3.33
C ASN A 351 -2.76 16.22 4.64
N VAL A 352 -2.72 17.52 4.94
CA VAL A 352 -3.27 18.10 6.17
C VAL A 352 -4.79 17.93 6.26
N GLU A 353 -5.50 18.00 5.14
CA GLU A 353 -6.95 17.79 5.05
C GLU A 353 -7.36 16.40 5.55
N MET A 354 -6.53 15.36 5.32
CA MET A 354 -6.79 14.02 5.80
C MET A 354 -6.76 13.91 7.32
N ARG A 355 -5.93 14.72 8.01
CA ARG A 355 -5.97 14.81 9.47
C ARG A 355 -7.34 15.24 9.96
N SER A 356 -7.90 16.28 9.34
CA SER A 356 -9.19 16.84 9.75
C SER A 356 -10.35 15.88 9.48
N LEU A 357 -10.34 15.22 8.31
CA LEU A 357 -11.35 14.22 7.94
C LEU A 357 -11.32 13.03 8.90
N VAL A 358 -10.16 12.41 9.09
CA VAL A 358 -10.01 11.25 9.99
C VAL A 358 -10.36 11.63 11.43
N GLN A 359 -9.94 12.80 11.89
CA GLN A 359 -10.25 13.28 13.24
C GLN A 359 -11.76 13.46 13.44
N ARG A 360 -12.46 14.08 12.49
CA ARG A 360 -13.90 14.29 12.55
C ARG A 360 -14.67 12.96 12.52
N THR A 361 -14.38 12.14 11.52
CA THR A 361 -15.00 10.80 11.39
C THR A 361 -14.81 9.97 12.66
N THR A 362 -13.59 9.94 13.20
CA THR A 362 -13.30 9.19 14.43
C THR A 362 -14.06 9.79 15.63
N ASN A 363 -14.09 11.12 15.76
CA ASN A 363 -14.81 11.77 16.88
C ASN A 363 -16.30 11.46 16.89
N GLU A 364 -16.93 11.39 15.75
CA GLU A 364 -18.36 11.13 15.60
C GLU A 364 -18.65 9.62 15.69
N ARG A 365 -18.07 8.84 14.78
CA ARG A 365 -18.41 7.42 14.64
C ARG A 365 -17.91 6.55 15.78
N LEU A 366 -16.71 6.84 16.32
CA LEU A 366 -16.23 6.09 17.49
C LEU A 366 -17.04 6.44 18.76
N ALA A 367 -17.50 7.68 18.89
CA ALA A 367 -18.39 8.02 20.01
C ALA A 367 -19.71 7.23 19.96
N ASP A 368 -20.31 7.13 18.77
CA ASP A 368 -21.52 6.33 18.56
C ASP A 368 -21.25 4.85 18.86
N TRP A 369 -20.14 4.31 18.33
CA TRP A 369 -19.76 2.91 18.55
C TRP A 369 -19.58 2.59 20.05
N LEU A 370 -18.94 3.46 20.83
CA LEU A 370 -18.77 3.27 22.28
C LEU A 370 -20.12 3.29 23.03
N GLU A 371 -21.07 4.11 22.59
CA GLU A 371 -22.42 4.15 23.19
C GLU A 371 -23.23 2.89 22.84
N GLU A 372 -23.06 2.35 21.64
CA GLU A 372 -23.72 1.13 21.17
C GLU A 372 -23.12 -0.15 21.78
N HIS A 373 -21.85 -0.10 22.22
CA HIS A 373 -21.09 -1.22 22.74
C HIS A 373 -20.58 -0.95 24.17
N PRO A 374 -21.46 -0.75 25.17
CA PRO A 374 -21.06 -0.26 26.50
C PRO A 374 -20.19 -1.24 27.30
N GLN A 375 -20.27 -2.55 27.02
CA GLN A 375 -19.43 -3.56 27.69
C GLN A 375 -17.99 -3.49 27.19
N GLU A 376 -17.81 -3.43 25.86
CA GLU A 376 -16.52 -3.28 25.19
C GLU A 376 -15.89 -1.94 25.57
N ALA A 377 -16.65 -0.86 25.53
CA ALA A 377 -16.21 0.48 25.93
C ALA A 377 -15.71 0.52 27.38
N LYS A 378 -16.43 -0.15 28.29
CA LYS A 378 -16.01 -0.29 29.71
C LYS A 378 -14.69 -1.08 29.80
N ALA A 379 -14.55 -2.16 29.05
CA ALA A 379 -13.31 -2.97 29.04
C ALA A 379 -12.11 -2.16 28.53
N ILE A 380 -12.31 -1.37 27.45
CA ILE A 380 -11.28 -0.47 26.90
C ILE A 380 -10.82 0.55 27.95
N VAL A 381 -11.77 1.26 28.58
CA VAL A 381 -11.46 2.26 29.60
C VAL A 381 -10.75 1.62 30.79
N GLN A 382 -11.22 0.46 31.27
CA GLN A 382 -10.59 -0.23 32.40
C GLN A 382 -9.15 -0.65 32.08
N LYS A 383 -8.89 -1.14 30.86
CA LYS A 383 -7.53 -1.46 30.42
C LYS A 383 -6.64 -0.20 30.40
N ALA A 384 -7.11 0.90 29.84
CA ALA A 384 -6.40 2.16 29.79
C ALA A 384 -6.10 2.74 31.19
N VAL A 385 -7.06 2.63 32.14
CA VAL A 385 -6.85 3.01 33.55
C VAL A 385 -5.76 2.15 34.20
N ASN A 386 -5.73 0.85 33.90
CA ASN A 386 -4.69 -0.04 34.43
C ASN A 386 -3.32 0.31 33.84
N ALA A 387 -3.25 0.61 32.54
CA ALA A 387 -2.02 1.08 31.89
C ALA A 387 -1.52 2.41 32.50
N GLN A 388 -2.42 3.38 32.71
CA GLN A 388 -2.07 4.65 33.40
C GLN A 388 -1.47 4.40 34.79
N ARG A 389 -2.12 3.54 35.60
CA ARG A 389 -1.62 3.21 36.94
C ARG A 389 -0.22 2.59 36.89
N ALA A 390 0.01 1.67 35.98
CA ALA A 390 1.32 1.04 35.79
C ALA A 390 2.38 2.06 35.37
N ARG A 391 2.05 2.95 34.42
CA ARG A 391 2.94 4.02 33.97
C ARG A 391 3.31 4.98 35.09
N VAL A 392 2.33 5.46 35.87
CA VAL A 392 2.55 6.38 37.00
C VAL A 392 3.42 5.71 38.07
N ALA A 393 3.12 4.46 38.45
CA ALA A 393 3.91 3.72 39.41
C ALA A 393 5.37 3.54 38.95
N ALA A 394 5.60 3.26 37.66
CA ALA A 394 6.94 3.15 37.11
C ALA A 394 7.70 4.50 37.13
N GLN A 395 7.02 5.61 36.85
CA GLN A 395 7.62 6.95 36.92
C GLN A 395 8.01 7.33 38.36
N ASP A 396 7.15 7.05 39.32
CA ASP A 396 7.44 7.32 40.75
C ASP A 396 8.59 6.47 41.27
N ALA A 397 8.65 5.19 40.90
CA ALA A 397 9.79 4.32 41.25
C ALA A 397 11.11 4.86 40.66
N ARG A 398 11.12 5.27 39.39
CA ARG A 398 12.30 5.89 38.75
C ARG A 398 12.71 7.20 39.45
N ARG A 399 11.74 8.06 39.80
CA ARG A 399 11.99 9.32 40.50
C ARG A 399 12.60 9.06 41.90
N SER A 400 12.06 8.09 42.62
CA SER A 400 12.57 7.69 43.96
C SER A 400 13.96 7.13 43.88
N ALA A 401 14.26 6.26 42.89
CA ALA A 401 15.59 5.70 42.68
C ALA A 401 16.64 6.79 42.37
N ARG A 402 16.29 7.77 41.51
CA ARG A 402 17.17 8.89 41.19
C ARG A 402 17.44 9.82 42.39
N ARG A 403 16.43 10.05 43.27
CA ARG A 403 16.61 10.83 44.47
C ARG A 403 17.55 10.14 45.47
N LYS A 404 17.44 8.82 45.66
CA LYS A 404 18.35 8.04 46.50
C LYS A 404 19.79 8.12 45.98
N SER A 405 19.99 7.89 44.68
CA SER A 405 21.32 7.98 44.07
C SER A 405 21.95 9.40 44.17
N ALA A 406 21.16 10.46 44.17
CA ALA A 406 21.65 11.83 44.34
C ALA A 406 21.95 12.22 45.80
N LEU A 407 21.48 11.41 46.78
CA LEU A 407 21.77 11.60 48.19
C LEU A 407 22.95 10.75 48.69
N ASP A 408 23.29 9.69 47.95
CA ASP A 408 24.38 8.75 48.29
C ASP A 408 25.72 9.10 47.56
N GLY A 409 25.78 10.16 46.72
CA GLY A 409 26.96 10.69 46.05
C GLY A 409 27.28 12.11 46.54
#